data_49378e6b9ee5f870fc6744a13e1138f6
#
_entry.id   49378e6b9ee5f870fc6744a13e1138f6
#
_cell.length_a   1.000
_cell.length_b   1.000
_cell.length_c   1.000
_cell.angle_alpha   90.00
_cell.angle_beta   90.00
_cell.angle_gamma   90.00
#
_symmetry.space_group_name_H-M   'P 1'
#
loop_
_entity.id
_entity.type
_entity.pdbx_description
1 polymer ?
#
loop_
_entity_poly.entity_id
_entity_poly.type
_entity_poly.pdbx_seq_one_letter_code
_entity_poly.pdbx_strand_id
1 'polypeptide(L)'
;MDIRVLRYFLTVAREESFSRAADALYLSQPTLSRQIREMEEELGVQLLIRTNRNVRLTQEGHRLRRRAQEIVDLMDKTQEEFASPEGEVAGEIAIGCGETQIMREVAKVAITLQHEHPGIHFNLYSANADDVTEKLDQGLLDFGLMFEPFEMRKYDTLVLPFFDTIGFLMQDSHPLAKLKSIRMEDVTGIPLIIPRQGHAISPSASVMNRDFDLSRLNVVCHYNLLFNAAVMVEQGMGIAFCLDHLAETTEHTGLTFRPVYPPMVNRLRLAWKKYQIFSPASELFLRRMKQQFGSEALPANDSEAVSFRKKTIDCNV
;
A
#
# COMPACT_ATOMS: atom_id res chain seq x y z
N MET A 1 -32.07 -2.00 3.60
CA MET A 1 -30.97 -2.74 2.91
C MET A 1 -30.27 -3.63 3.94
N ASP A 2 -30.22 -4.96 3.71
CA ASP A 2 -29.66 -5.95 4.63
C ASP A 2 -28.24 -6.36 4.11
N ILE A 3 -27.28 -6.58 5.02
CA ILE A 3 -25.91 -7.00 4.71
C ILE A 3 -25.89 -8.31 3.90
N ARG A 4 -26.80 -9.24 4.17
CA ARG A 4 -26.93 -10.48 3.42
C ARG A 4 -27.26 -10.23 1.95
N VAL A 5 -28.12 -9.26 1.69
CA VAL A 5 -28.52 -8.90 0.32
C VAL A 5 -27.35 -8.23 -0.42
N LEU A 6 -26.49 -7.47 0.28
CA LEU A 6 -25.25 -6.97 -0.29
C LEU A 6 -24.31 -8.11 -0.69
N ARG A 7 -24.14 -9.14 0.16
CA ARG A 7 -23.35 -10.34 -0.19
C ARG A 7 -23.96 -11.08 -1.41
N TYR A 8 -25.26 -11.17 -1.49
CA TYR A 8 -25.95 -11.76 -2.64
C TYR A 8 -25.65 -10.98 -3.91
N PHE A 9 -25.76 -9.67 -3.86
CA PHE A 9 -25.45 -8.79 -4.99
C PHE A 9 -24.00 -8.93 -5.45
N LEU A 10 -23.04 -8.93 -4.52
CA LEU A 10 -21.61 -9.12 -4.81
C LEU A 10 -21.35 -10.47 -5.47
N THR A 11 -22.02 -11.52 -5.00
CA THR A 11 -21.90 -12.87 -5.59
C THR A 11 -22.48 -12.90 -7.00
N VAL A 12 -23.66 -12.30 -7.24
CA VAL A 12 -24.23 -12.20 -8.59
C VAL A 12 -23.33 -11.41 -9.53
N ALA A 13 -22.73 -10.33 -9.03
CA ALA A 13 -21.82 -9.49 -9.80
C ALA A 13 -20.50 -10.22 -10.16
N ARG A 14 -20.03 -11.12 -9.29
CA ARG A 14 -18.84 -11.95 -9.52
C ARG A 14 -19.11 -13.10 -10.50
N GLU A 15 -20.20 -13.81 -10.28
CA GLU A 15 -20.57 -14.98 -11.10
C GLU A 15 -21.17 -14.60 -12.47
N GLU A 16 -21.61 -13.35 -12.67
CA GLU A 16 -22.29 -12.86 -13.88
C GLU A 16 -23.48 -13.75 -14.28
N SER A 17 -24.07 -14.48 -13.31
CA SER A 17 -25.14 -15.46 -13.50
C SER A 17 -25.92 -15.67 -12.21
N PHE A 18 -27.24 -15.49 -12.26
CA PHE A 18 -28.10 -15.77 -11.11
C PHE A 18 -28.10 -17.25 -10.69
N SER A 19 -28.02 -18.19 -11.65
CA SER A 19 -28.00 -19.61 -11.32
C SER A 19 -26.72 -20.01 -10.61
N ARG A 20 -25.55 -19.64 -11.16
CA ARG A 20 -24.26 -19.91 -10.50
C ARG A 20 -24.14 -19.21 -9.14
N ALA A 21 -24.60 -17.98 -9.04
CA ALA A 21 -24.60 -17.26 -7.76
C ALA A 21 -25.54 -17.93 -6.73
N ALA A 22 -26.69 -18.41 -7.14
CA ALA A 22 -27.63 -19.14 -6.27
C ALA A 22 -27.03 -20.45 -5.77
N ASP A 23 -26.36 -21.21 -6.67
CA ASP A 23 -25.63 -22.43 -6.30
C ASP A 23 -24.51 -22.14 -5.30
N ALA A 24 -23.72 -21.10 -5.53
CA ALA A 24 -22.63 -20.67 -4.64
C ALA A 24 -23.12 -20.20 -3.26
N LEU A 25 -24.35 -19.67 -3.18
CA LEU A 25 -24.98 -19.19 -1.95
C LEU A 25 -25.90 -20.23 -1.29
N TYR A 26 -26.04 -21.42 -1.86
CA TYR A 26 -26.98 -22.46 -1.42
C TYR A 26 -28.43 -21.96 -1.34
N LEU A 27 -28.82 -21.14 -2.31
CA LEU A 27 -30.17 -20.55 -2.43
C LEU A 27 -30.87 -21.02 -3.71
N SER A 28 -32.21 -20.92 -3.72
CA SER A 28 -32.91 -21.04 -4.99
C SER A 28 -32.75 -19.77 -5.84
N GLN A 29 -32.58 -19.94 -7.16
CA GLN A 29 -32.45 -18.80 -8.08
C GLN A 29 -33.64 -17.82 -8.00
N PRO A 30 -34.93 -18.26 -7.87
CA PRO A 30 -36.01 -17.33 -7.68
C PRO A 30 -35.91 -16.48 -6.41
N THR A 31 -35.46 -17.07 -5.30
CA THR A 31 -35.23 -16.36 -4.04
C THR A 31 -34.16 -15.27 -4.20
N LEU A 32 -33.01 -15.64 -4.77
CA LEU A 32 -31.92 -14.69 -5.02
C LEU A 32 -32.38 -13.55 -5.93
N SER A 33 -33.07 -13.88 -7.04
CA SER A 33 -33.56 -12.88 -7.99
C SER A 33 -34.56 -11.91 -7.36
N ARG A 34 -35.43 -12.40 -6.46
CA ARG A 34 -36.38 -11.58 -5.72
C ARG A 34 -35.67 -10.63 -4.76
N GLN A 35 -34.73 -11.11 -3.97
CA GLN A 35 -33.99 -10.28 -3.01
C GLN A 35 -33.21 -9.14 -3.70
N ILE A 36 -32.59 -9.42 -4.84
CA ILE A 36 -31.92 -8.38 -5.62
C ILE A 36 -32.91 -7.37 -6.19
N ARG A 37 -34.10 -7.82 -6.67
CA ARG A 37 -35.11 -6.90 -7.17
C ARG A 37 -35.66 -6.00 -6.07
N GLU A 38 -35.94 -6.55 -4.89
CA GLU A 38 -36.41 -5.78 -3.72
C GLU A 38 -35.35 -4.71 -3.33
N MET A 39 -34.06 -5.02 -3.42
CA MET A 39 -33.01 -4.03 -3.20
C MET A 39 -32.96 -2.96 -4.31
N GLU A 40 -33.11 -3.33 -5.58
CA GLU A 40 -33.23 -2.37 -6.70
C GLU A 40 -34.40 -1.41 -6.52
N GLU A 41 -35.55 -1.95 -6.07
CA GLU A 41 -36.76 -1.17 -5.76
C GLU A 41 -36.55 -0.22 -4.57
N GLU A 42 -35.92 -0.71 -3.48
CA GLU A 42 -35.57 0.11 -2.30
C GLU A 42 -34.65 1.27 -2.66
N LEU A 43 -33.64 1.03 -3.52
CA LEU A 43 -32.69 2.04 -3.96
C LEU A 43 -33.22 2.93 -5.09
N GLY A 44 -34.34 2.55 -5.73
CA GLY A 44 -34.91 3.27 -6.85
C GLY A 44 -34.10 3.26 -8.13
N VAL A 45 -33.13 2.32 -8.26
CA VAL A 45 -32.24 2.22 -9.40
C VAL A 45 -32.04 0.77 -9.83
N GLN A 46 -31.84 0.55 -11.12
CA GLN A 46 -31.47 -0.74 -11.66
C GLN A 46 -29.95 -0.93 -11.51
N LEU A 47 -29.54 -2.04 -10.89
CA LEU A 47 -28.14 -2.38 -10.63
C LEU A 47 -27.59 -3.40 -11.64
N LEU A 48 -28.48 -4.25 -12.19
CA LEU A 48 -28.12 -5.36 -13.06
C LEU A 48 -28.86 -5.32 -14.39
N ILE A 49 -28.16 -5.46 -15.48
CA ILE A 49 -28.70 -5.70 -16.82
C ILE A 49 -28.77 -7.20 -17.01
N ARG A 50 -30.01 -7.72 -17.20
CA ARG A 50 -30.29 -9.15 -17.42
C ARG A 50 -30.39 -9.40 -18.90
N THR A 51 -29.54 -10.25 -19.43
CA THR A 51 -29.63 -10.74 -20.81
C THR A 51 -29.92 -12.24 -20.80
N ASN A 52 -30.30 -12.80 -21.95
CA ASN A 52 -30.57 -14.24 -22.05
C ASN A 52 -29.34 -15.14 -21.79
N ARG A 53 -28.14 -14.59 -21.75
CA ARG A 53 -26.88 -15.36 -21.60
C ARG A 53 -26.07 -14.99 -20.37
N ASN A 54 -26.14 -13.76 -19.89
CA ASN A 54 -25.35 -13.29 -18.77
C ASN A 54 -26.00 -12.10 -18.05
N VAL A 55 -25.45 -11.79 -16.88
CA VAL A 55 -25.81 -10.63 -16.06
C VAL A 55 -24.63 -9.66 -16.07
N ARG A 56 -24.90 -8.38 -16.24
CA ARG A 56 -23.89 -7.31 -16.20
C ARG A 56 -24.31 -6.21 -15.24
N LEU A 57 -23.33 -5.52 -14.66
CA LEU A 57 -23.60 -4.35 -13.84
C LEU A 57 -23.98 -3.14 -14.70
N THR A 58 -24.93 -2.33 -14.20
CA THR A 58 -25.13 -0.95 -14.66
C THR A 58 -24.02 -0.04 -14.10
N GLN A 59 -24.04 1.24 -14.45
CA GLN A 59 -23.13 2.22 -13.83
C GLN A 59 -23.40 2.32 -12.32
N GLU A 60 -24.66 2.35 -11.92
CA GLU A 60 -25.10 2.31 -10.53
C GLU A 60 -24.70 1.00 -9.85
N GLY A 61 -24.78 -0.13 -10.55
CA GLY A 61 -24.31 -1.43 -10.09
C GLY A 61 -22.81 -1.45 -9.81
N HIS A 62 -21.99 -0.87 -10.67
CA HIS A 62 -20.55 -0.73 -10.43
C HIS A 62 -20.26 0.16 -9.20
N ARG A 63 -21.02 1.24 -9.04
CA ARG A 63 -20.91 2.13 -7.87
C ARG A 63 -21.30 1.39 -6.58
N LEU A 64 -22.43 0.66 -6.60
CA LEU A 64 -22.85 -0.12 -5.44
C LEU A 64 -21.87 -1.25 -5.13
N ARG A 65 -21.35 -1.96 -6.14
CA ARG A 65 -20.38 -3.05 -5.93
C ARG A 65 -19.20 -2.62 -5.06
N ARG A 66 -18.61 -1.45 -5.36
CA ARG A 66 -17.50 -0.92 -4.57
C ARG A 66 -17.93 -0.66 -3.12
N ARG A 67 -19.08 0.03 -2.92
CA ARG A 67 -19.58 0.34 -1.58
C ARG A 67 -20.07 -0.89 -0.81
N ALA A 68 -20.69 -1.83 -1.50
CA ALA A 68 -21.12 -3.09 -0.89
C ALA A 68 -19.94 -3.92 -0.39
N GLN A 69 -18.84 -3.97 -1.14
CA GLN A 69 -17.63 -4.64 -0.71
C GLN A 69 -17.07 -4.00 0.57
N GLU A 70 -16.92 -2.66 0.60
CA GLU A 70 -16.45 -1.91 1.77
C GLU A 70 -17.29 -2.19 3.03
N ILE A 71 -18.63 -2.21 2.88
CA ILE A 71 -19.56 -2.47 3.99
C ILE A 71 -19.44 -3.92 4.49
N VAL A 72 -19.34 -4.87 3.57
CA VAL A 72 -19.20 -6.29 3.90
C VAL A 72 -17.88 -6.54 4.60
N ASP A 73 -16.77 -6.03 4.06
CA ASP A 73 -15.44 -6.17 4.65
C ASP A 73 -15.37 -5.57 6.06
N LEU A 74 -15.98 -4.40 6.27
CA LEU A 74 -16.05 -3.76 7.59
C LEU A 74 -16.90 -4.56 8.58
N MET A 75 -18.01 -5.14 8.12
CA MET A 75 -18.86 -5.99 8.97
C MET A 75 -18.14 -7.29 9.36
N ASP A 76 -17.40 -7.91 8.43
CA ASP A 76 -16.63 -9.11 8.69
C ASP A 76 -15.53 -8.83 9.72
N LYS A 77 -14.78 -7.73 9.54
CA LYS A 77 -13.79 -7.27 10.51
C LYS A 77 -14.40 -7.04 11.89
N THR A 78 -15.57 -6.38 11.95
CA THR A 78 -16.26 -6.14 13.22
C THR A 78 -16.66 -7.47 13.91
N GLN A 79 -17.16 -8.45 13.14
CA GLN A 79 -17.51 -9.76 13.72
C GLN A 79 -16.28 -10.50 14.26
N GLU A 80 -15.15 -10.43 13.55
CA GLU A 80 -13.89 -11.04 13.98
C GLU A 80 -13.36 -10.41 15.28
N GLU A 81 -13.47 -9.07 15.43
CA GLU A 81 -13.06 -8.37 16.65
C GLU A 81 -13.80 -8.85 17.91
N PHE A 82 -15.06 -9.30 17.77
CA PHE A 82 -15.87 -9.81 18.88
C PHE A 82 -15.85 -11.34 19.02
N ALA A 83 -15.22 -12.05 18.10
CA ALA A 83 -15.15 -13.53 18.13
C ALA A 83 -14.05 -14.07 19.04
N SER A 84 -13.13 -13.24 19.54
CA SER A 84 -11.99 -13.67 20.38
C SER A 84 -12.46 -14.10 21.77
N PRO A 85 -11.95 -15.22 22.32
CA PRO A 85 -12.25 -15.66 23.67
C PRO A 85 -11.83 -14.62 24.73
N GLU A 86 -12.59 -14.51 25.82
CA GLU A 86 -12.23 -13.63 26.93
C GLU A 86 -10.87 -14.05 27.52
N GLY A 87 -9.92 -13.10 27.54
CA GLY A 87 -8.61 -13.24 28.21
C GLY A 87 -7.42 -13.51 27.28
N GLU A 88 -7.62 -13.84 26.01
CA GLU A 88 -6.53 -13.97 25.03
C GLU A 88 -6.53 -12.77 24.08
N VAL A 89 -5.35 -12.17 23.88
CA VAL A 89 -5.18 -11.15 22.85
C VAL A 89 -5.06 -11.86 21.50
N ALA A 90 -6.12 -11.80 20.71
CA ALA A 90 -6.20 -12.42 19.39
C ALA A 90 -6.88 -11.46 18.40
N GLY A 91 -6.82 -11.77 17.11
CA GLY A 91 -7.46 -11.03 16.05
C GLY A 91 -6.50 -10.59 14.95
N GLU A 92 -7.05 -9.95 13.93
CA GLU A 92 -6.28 -9.47 12.79
C GLU A 92 -5.79 -8.03 13.01
N ILE A 93 -4.56 -7.77 12.57
CA ILE A 93 -3.95 -6.43 12.49
C ILE A 93 -3.72 -6.14 11.01
N ALA A 94 -4.48 -5.20 10.46
CA ALA A 94 -4.42 -4.83 9.05
C ALA A 94 -3.50 -3.62 8.83
N ILE A 95 -2.42 -3.81 8.05
CA ILE A 95 -1.40 -2.79 7.79
C ILE A 95 -1.30 -2.53 6.29
N GLY A 96 -1.55 -1.29 5.86
CA GLY A 96 -1.29 -0.83 4.50
C GLY A 96 0.10 -0.23 4.36
N CYS A 97 0.80 -0.53 3.27
CA CYS A 97 2.13 0.05 3.04
C CYS A 97 2.51 0.04 1.56
N GLY A 98 3.36 0.99 1.15
CA GLY A 98 4.17 0.85 -0.05
C GLY A 98 5.30 -0.14 0.15
N GLU A 99 5.98 -0.50 -0.94
CA GLU A 99 7.21 -1.31 -0.84
C GLU A 99 8.31 -0.51 -0.17
N THR A 100 8.92 -1.04 0.90
CA THR A 100 9.99 -0.41 1.68
C THR A 100 10.80 -1.44 2.44
N GLN A 101 12.09 -1.22 2.59
CA GLN A 101 12.95 -2.03 3.47
C GLN A 101 12.72 -1.76 4.96
N ILE A 102 12.08 -0.63 5.30
CA ILE A 102 11.72 -0.30 6.69
C ILE A 102 10.69 -1.30 7.25
N MET A 103 9.93 -1.99 6.39
CA MET A 103 9.05 -3.08 6.79
C MET A 103 9.77 -4.16 7.61
N ARG A 104 11.08 -4.35 7.42
CA ARG A 104 11.91 -5.27 8.22
C ARG A 104 11.83 -4.96 9.72
N GLU A 105 11.80 -3.70 10.08
CA GLU A 105 11.74 -3.28 11.49
C GLU A 105 10.34 -3.48 12.07
N VAL A 106 9.30 -3.22 11.28
CA VAL A 106 7.91 -3.53 11.64
C VAL A 106 7.71 -5.03 11.81
N ALA A 107 8.30 -5.83 10.91
CA ALA A 107 8.23 -7.30 10.97
C ALA A 107 8.86 -7.87 12.24
N LYS A 108 9.94 -7.28 12.77
CA LYS A 108 10.52 -7.72 14.07
C LYS A 108 9.51 -7.59 15.21
N VAL A 109 8.77 -6.48 15.26
CA VAL A 109 7.70 -6.28 16.25
C VAL A 109 6.57 -7.28 16.04
N ALA A 110 6.15 -7.47 14.79
CA ALA A 110 5.09 -8.39 14.44
C ALA A 110 5.42 -9.84 14.83
N ILE A 111 6.64 -10.31 14.54
CA ILE A 111 7.11 -11.64 14.88
C ILE A 111 7.11 -11.85 16.41
N THR A 112 7.61 -10.87 17.16
CA THR A 112 7.62 -10.93 18.62
C THR A 112 6.21 -11.06 19.19
N LEU A 113 5.28 -10.24 18.67
CA LEU A 113 3.89 -10.28 19.08
C LEU A 113 3.21 -11.60 18.75
N GLN A 114 3.45 -12.15 17.56
CA GLN A 114 2.87 -13.43 17.16
C GLN A 114 3.38 -14.59 18.00
N HIS A 115 4.65 -14.55 18.43
CA HIS A 115 5.20 -15.56 19.35
C HIS A 115 4.58 -15.46 20.75
N GLU A 116 4.37 -14.23 21.26
CA GLU A 116 3.75 -13.99 22.58
C GLU A 116 2.24 -14.27 22.55
N HIS A 117 1.58 -14.00 21.42
CA HIS A 117 0.14 -14.10 21.22
C HIS A 117 -0.16 -14.81 19.87
N PRO A 118 -0.17 -16.16 19.86
CA PRO A 118 -0.35 -16.95 18.61
C PRO A 118 -1.68 -16.71 17.88
N GLY A 119 -2.69 -16.18 18.58
CA GLY A 119 -3.98 -15.79 18.00
C GLY A 119 -3.96 -14.48 17.24
N ILE A 120 -2.82 -13.76 17.21
CA ILE A 120 -2.67 -12.54 16.38
C ILE A 120 -2.27 -12.92 14.97
N HIS A 121 -2.99 -12.39 13.99
CA HIS A 121 -2.70 -12.51 12.57
C HIS A 121 -2.43 -11.13 11.97
N PHE A 122 -1.57 -11.07 10.96
CA PHE A 122 -1.26 -9.83 10.24
C PHE A 122 -1.77 -9.91 8.81
N ASN A 123 -2.48 -8.88 8.38
CA ASN A 123 -2.93 -8.70 7.01
C ASN A 123 -2.17 -7.52 6.40
N LEU A 124 -1.32 -7.80 5.40
CA LEU A 124 -0.52 -6.78 4.74
C LEU A 124 -1.15 -6.40 3.39
N TYR A 125 -1.52 -5.14 3.27
CA TYR A 125 -2.03 -4.57 2.03
C TYR A 125 -0.95 -3.71 1.36
N SER A 126 -0.25 -4.29 0.37
CA SER A 126 0.79 -3.57 -0.39
C SER A 126 0.15 -2.78 -1.53
N ALA A 127 0.23 -1.46 -1.43
CA ALA A 127 -0.35 -0.55 -2.40
C ALA A 127 0.36 0.83 -2.37
N ASN A 128 -0.04 1.71 -3.26
CA ASN A 128 0.41 3.10 -3.23
C ASN A 128 -0.26 3.89 -2.08
N ALA A 129 0.23 5.11 -1.78
CA ALA A 129 -0.26 5.89 -0.65
C ALA A 129 -1.72 6.31 -0.78
N ASP A 130 -2.24 6.55 -2.00
CA ASP A 130 -3.64 6.93 -2.21
C ASP A 130 -4.58 5.77 -1.84
N ASP A 131 -4.27 4.55 -2.31
CA ASP A 131 -5.04 3.35 -2.01
C ASP A 131 -4.97 3.00 -0.51
N VAL A 132 -3.79 3.14 0.12
CA VAL A 132 -3.63 2.94 1.57
C VAL A 132 -4.44 3.98 2.35
N THR A 133 -4.39 5.26 1.96
CA THR A 133 -5.15 6.34 2.57
C THR A 133 -6.65 6.11 2.45
N GLU A 134 -7.14 5.71 1.27
CA GLU A 134 -8.56 5.40 1.06
C GLU A 134 -9.02 4.29 2.02
N LYS A 135 -8.26 3.19 2.14
CA LYS A 135 -8.61 2.09 3.04
C LYS A 135 -8.49 2.43 4.53
N LEU A 136 -7.53 3.27 4.92
CA LEU A 136 -7.46 3.82 6.27
C LEU A 136 -8.69 4.67 6.59
N ASP A 137 -9.08 5.57 5.67
CA ASP A 137 -10.28 6.42 5.83
C ASP A 137 -11.57 5.60 5.92
N GLN A 138 -11.63 4.44 5.27
CA GLN A 138 -12.74 3.49 5.32
C GLN A 138 -12.74 2.60 6.58
N GLY A 139 -11.66 2.59 7.39
CA GLY A 139 -11.50 1.73 8.55
C GLY A 139 -11.17 0.26 8.22
N LEU A 140 -10.82 -0.04 6.98
CA LEU A 140 -10.41 -1.38 6.52
C LEU A 140 -8.96 -1.71 6.89
N LEU A 141 -8.14 -0.69 7.18
CA LEU A 141 -6.79 -0.83 7.72
C LEU A 141 -6.73 -0.23 9.11
N ASP A 142 -5.96 -0.84 10.00
CA ASP A 142 -5.68 -0.30 11.32
C ASP A 142 -4.55 0.72 11.25
N PHE A 143 -3.55 0.43 10.43
CA PHE A 143 -2.35 1.24 10.28
C PHE A 143 -1.97 1.40 8.82
N GLY A 144 -1.34 2.53 8.50
CA GLY A 144 -0.66 2.78 7.25
C GLY A 144 0.80 3.16 7.47
N LEU A 145 1.71 2.51 6.76
CA LEU A 145 3.08 2.99 6.66
C LEU A 145 3.13 4.01 5.52
N MET A 146 3.18 5.28 5.89
CA MET A 146 3.02 6.41 4.99
C MET A 146 4.33 7.14 4.79
N PHE A 147 4.70 7.35 3.52
CA PHE A 147 5.83 8.19 3.14
C PHE A 147 5.50 9.67 3.28
N GLU A 148 6.43 10.46 3.77
CA GLU A 148 6.29 11.92 3.79
C GLU A 148 6.56 12.52 2.39
N PRO A 149 5.82 13.57 1.98
CA PRO A 149 4.69 14.23 2.66
C PRO A 149 3.35 13.54 2.40
N PHE A 150 2.45 13.55 3.41
CA PHE A 150 1.04 13.15 3.26
C PHE A 150 0.15 14.03 4.15
N GLU A 151 -1.19 13.96 3.99
CA GLU A 151 -2.11 14.78 4.78
C GLU A 151 -2.21 14.28 6.22
N MET A 152 -1.39 14.84 7.13
CA MET A 152 -1.32 14.41 8.53
C MET A 152 -2.51 14.86 9.41
N ARG A 153 -3.37 15.78 8.93
CA ARG A 153 -4.44 16.36 9.78
C ARG A 153 -5.45 15.35 10.27
N LYS A 154 -5.71 14.31 9.49
CA LYS A 154 -6.68 13.24 9.78
C LYS A 154 -6.11 12.12 10.63
N TYR A 155 -4.79 12.04 10.78
CA TYR A 155 -4.10 10.91 11.37
C TYR A 155 -3.30 11.32 12.60
N ASP A 156 -3.21 10.40 13.55
CA ASP A 156 -2.12 10.38 14.51
C ASP A 156 -0.98 9.56 13.93
N THR A 157 0.25 9.89 14.30
CA THR A 157 1.41 9.26 13.68
C THR A 157 2.51 8.95 14.68
N LEU A 158 3.23 7.87 14.44
CA LEU A 158 4.50 7.55 15.05
C LEU A 158 5.59 7.66 13.99
N VAL A 159 6.59 8.47 14.24
CA VAL A 159 7.75 8.58 13.35
C VAL A 159 8.62 7.35 13.52
N LEU A 160 9.00 6.72 12.41
CA LEU A 160 9.97 5.63 12.42
C LEU A 160 11.36 6.22 12.18
N PRO A 161 12.39 5.88 13.00
CA PRO A 161 13.73 6.45 12.92
C PRO A 161 14.56 5.86 11.77
N PHE A 162 13.89 5.45 10.70
CA PHE A 162 14.48 4.83 9.51
C PHE A 162 14.08 5.61 8.27
N PHE A 163 14.84 5.40 7.21
CA PHE A 163 14.57 6.02 5.91
C PHE A 163 15.10 5.15 4.79
N ASP A 164 14.46 5.22 3.64
CA ASP A 164 14.92 4.61 2.40
C ASP A 164 15.68 5.63 1.56
N THR A 165 16.74 5.17 0.91
CA THR A 165 17.51 5.99 -0.04
C THR A 165 16.79 5.99 -1.39
N ILE A 166 16.69 7.15 -2.00
CA ILE A 166 16.10 7.33 -3.33
C ILE A 166 17.21 7.34 -4.39
N GLY A 167 16.94 6.71 -5.53
CA GLY A 167 17.90 6.65 -6.64
C GLY A 167 17.32 6.04 -7.91
N PHE A 168 18.24 5.53 -8.73
CA PHE A 168 17.90 4.95 -10.03
C PHE A 168 18.38 3.50 -10.12
N LEU A 169 17.45 2.61 -10.47
CA LEU A 169 17.70 1.22 -10.85
C LEU A 169 17.93 1.18 -12.36
N MET A 170 18.98 0.50 -12.80
CA MET A 170 19.35 0.39 -14.22
C MET A 170 20.09 -0.90 -14.49
N GLN A 171 20.25 -1.25 -15.76
CA GLN A 171 21.18 -2.31 -16.14
C GLN A 171 22.62 -1.94 -15.73
N ASP A 172 23.40 -2.91 -15.34
CA ASP A 172 24.82 -2.73 -14.96
C ASP A 172 25.68 -2.23 -16.12
N SER A 173 25.29 -2.57 -17.36
CA SER A 173 25.88 -2.09 -18.61
C SER A 173 25.57 -0.63 -18.92
N HIS A 174 24.60 0.01 -18.25
CA HIS A 174 24.19 1.37 -18.53
C HIS A 174 25.34 2.38 -18.21
N PRO A 175 25.58 3.40 -19.05
CA PRO A 175 26.66 4.35 -18.82
C PRO A 175 26.68 5.00 -17.42
N LEU A 176 25.50 5.32 -16.88
CA LEU A 176 25.35 5.92 -15.55
C LEU A 176 25.67 4.93 -14.41
N ALA A 177 25.70 3.63 -14.67
CA ALA A 177 26.07 2.62 -13.67
C ALA A 177 27.51 2.77 -13.17
N LYS A 178 28.37 3.45 -13.93
CA LYS A 178 29.77 3.74 -13.55
C LYS A 178 29.91 4.88 -12.55
N LEU A 179 28.86 5.68 -12.38
CA LEU A 179 28.84 6.80 -11.44
C LEU A 179 28.57 6.27 -10.02
N LYS A 180 29.06 6.99 -9.01
CA LYS A 180 28.77 6.69 -7.59
C LYS A 180 27.38 7.18 -7.18
N SER A 181 26.91 8.27 -7.81
CA SER A 181 25.60 8.89 -7.61
C SER A 181 25.21 9.63 -8.87
N ILE A 182 23.92 9.86 -9.05
CA ILE A 182 23.32 10.43 -10.28
C ILE A 182 22.63 11.76 -9.94
N ARG A 183 22.92 12.78 -10.72
CA ARG A 183 22.19 14.06 -10.66
C ARG A 183 20.96 14.01 -11.56
N MET A 184 19.96 14.84 -11.28
CA MET A 184 18.76 14.90 -12.12
C MET A 184 19.09 15.37 -13.55
N GLU A 185 20.12 16.19 -13.72
CA GLU A 185 20.60 16.64 -15.03
C GLU A 185 21.16 15.47 -15.88
N ASP A 186 21.75 14.47 -15.24
CA ASP A 186 22.36 13.32 -15.91
C ASP A 186 21.30 12.41 -16.56
N VAL A 187 20.04 12.47 -16.14
CA VAL A 187 18.95 11.65 -16.68
C VAL A 187 18.11 12.36 -17.73
N THR A 188 18.49 13.59 -18.13
CA THR A 188 17.79 14.33 -19.17
C THR A 188 17.80 13.57 -20.50
N GLY A 189 16.62 13.32 -21.08
CA GLY A 189 16.45 12.59 -22.34
C GLY A 189 16.56 11.06 -22.23
N ILE A 190 16.98 10.52 -21.07
CA ILE A 190 17.00 9.05 -20.83
C ILE A 190 15.57 8.58 -20.59
N PRO A 191 15.15 7.41 -21.16
CA PRO A 191 13.86 6.82 -20.86
C PRO A 191 13.73 6.51 -19.36
N LEU A 192 12.72 7.11 -18.70
CA LEU A 192 12.49 6.98 -17.27
C LEU A 192 11.21 6.20 -16.98
N ILE A 193 11.31 5.30 -16.02
CA ILE A 193 10.21 4.56 -15.41
C ILE A 193 10.03 5.15 -14.00
N ILE A 194 8.86 5.72 -13.70
CA ILE A 194 8.67 6.47 -12.45
C ILE A 194 7.43 6.03 -11.69
N PRO A 195 7.38 6.20 -10.35
CA PRO A 195 6.16 5.94 -9.60
C PRO A 195 5.01 6.82 -10.11
N ARG A 196 3.80 6.24 -10.17
CA ARG A 196 2.58 6.98 -10.59
C ARG A 196 2.28 8.16 -9.66
N GLN A 197 2.64 8.05 -8.38
CA GLN A 197 2.50 9.12 -7.42
C GLN A 197 3.57 10.18 -7.67
N GLY A 198 3.18 11.30 -8.27
CA GLY A 198 4.05 12.42 -8.60
C GLY A 198 4.76 13.06 -7.40
N HIS A 199 4.35 12.72 -6.17
CA HIS A 199 5.02 13.18 -4.95
C HIS A 199 6.42 12.60 -4.76
N ALA A 200 6.73 11.43 -5.37
CA ALA A 200 8.09 10.87 -5.33
C ALA A 200 9.10 11.69 -6.15
N ILE A 201 8.64 12.41 -7.17
CA ILE A 201 9.46 13.31 -7.99
C ILE A 201 9.09 14.79 -7.74
N SER A 202 7.88 15.05 -7.17
CA SER A 202 7.52 16.37 -6.72
C SER A 202 8.36 16.69 -5.49
N PRO A 203 9.29 17.59 -5.56
CA PRO A 203 10.09 17.92 -4.40
C PRO A 203 9.14 18.48 -3.34
N SER A 204 9.15 17.92 -2.14
CA SER A 204 9.15 18.81 -1.00
C SER A 204 10.29 19.79 -1.33
N ALA A 205 9.98 21.01 -1.62
CA ALA A 205 10.73 22.03 -2.35
C ALA A 205 12.15 22.34 -1.82
N SER A 206 12.75 21.52 -0.98
CA SER A 206 14.04 21.71 -0.33
C SER A 206 15.20 20.90 -0.89
N VAL A 207 14.98 19.88 -1.71
CA VAL A 207 16.07 18.94 -2.08
C VAL A 207 16.30 18.84 -3.59
N MET A 208 15.29 18.99 -4.43
CA MET A 208 15.56 19.20 -5.86
C MET A 208 15.95 20.65 -6.09
N ASN A 209 17.01 20.85 -6.85
CA ASN A 209 17.37 22.18 -7.36
C ASN A 209 16.08 22.83 -7.88
N ARG A 210 15.63 23.92 -7.26
CA ARG A 210 14.36 24.61 -7.60
C ARG A 210 14.23 24.97 -9.09
N ASP A 211 15.35 24.88 -9.80
CA ASP A 211 15.50 25.26 -11.19
C ASP A 211 15.45 24.08 -12.17
N PHE A 212 15.29 22.82 -11.69
CA PHE A 212 15.22 21.67 -12.59
C PHE A 212 13.82 21.55 -13.21
N ASP A 213 13.78 21.69 -14.53
CA ASP A 213 12.55 21.58 -15.31
C ASP A 213 12.16 20.12 -15.54
N LEU A 214 11.15 19.65 -14.80
CA LEU A 214 10.63 18.28 -14.89
C LEU A 214 10.09 17.92 -16.28
N SER A 215 9.72 18.92 -17.12
CA SER A 215 9.26 18.67 -18.49
C SER A 215 10.37 18.13 -19.41
N ARG A 216 11.61 18.21 -18.98
CA ARG A 216 12.78 17.66 -19.69
C ARG A 216 12.98 16.15 -19.46
N LEU A 217 12.22 15.57 -18.54
CA LEU A 217 12.26 14.14 -18.27
C LEU A 217 11.50 13.35 -19.35
N ASN A 218 12.15 12.35 -19.93
CA ASN A 218 11.54 11.45 -20.90
C ASN A 218 10.87 10.28 -20.18
N VAL A 219 9.66 10.49 -19.62
CA VAL A 219 8.91 9.48 -18.90
C VAL A 219 8.23 8.54 -19.90
N VAL A 220 8.65 7.28 -19.90
CA VAL A 220 8.13 6.25 -20.81
C VAL A 220 7.18 5.26 -20.11
N CYS A 221 7.24 5.16 -18.77
CA CYS A 221 6.39 4.24 -18.02
C CYS A 221 6.11 4.79 -16.61
N HIS A 222 4.89 4.52 -16.12
CA HIS A 222 4.52 4.75 -14.72
C HIS A 222 4.23 3.41 -14.04
N TYR A 223 4.66 3.27 -12.78
CA TYR A 223 4.40 2.09 -11.97
C TYR A 223 3.79 2.45 -10.61
N ASN A 224 3.17 1.49 -9.94
CA ASN A 224 2.69 1.62 -8.56
C ASN A 224 3.54 0.80 -7.57
N LEU A 225 3.98 -0.41 -7.94
CA LEU A 225 4.90 -1.26 -7.20
C LEU A 225 6.08 -1.65 -8.08
N LEU A 226 7.29 -1.73 -7.50
CA LEU A 226 8.54 -1.75 -8.26
C LEU A 226 8.80 -3.07 -9.00
N PHE A 227 8.32 -4.20 -8.52
CA PHE A 227 8.69 -5.50 -9.08
C PHE A 227 8.57 -5.57 -10.62
N ASN A 228 7.40 -5.23 -11.17
CA ASN A 228 7.20 -5.26 -12.62
C ASN A 228 8.03 -4.18 -13.35
N ALA A 229 8.26 -3.03 -12.72
CA ALA A 229 9.10 -1.99 -13.28
C ALA A 229 10.57 -2.43 -13.34
N ALA A 230 11.06 -3.17 -12.35
CA ALA A 230 12.41 -3.74 -12.36
C ALA A 230 12.60 -4.73 -13.53
N VAL A 231 11.60 -5.56 -13.82
CA VAL A 231 11.61 -6.44 -15.01
C VAL A 231 11.68 -5.62 -16.30
N MET A 232 10.98 -4.48 -16.39
CA MET A 232 11.07 -3.59 -17.56
C MET A 232 12.46 -2.97 -17.71
N VAL A 233 13.11 -2.60 -16.58
CA VAL A 233 14.50 -2.13 -16.59
C VAL A 233 15.46 -3.24 -17.07
N GLU A 234 15.29 -4.45 -16.56
CA GLU A 234 16.07 -5.63 -16.97
C GLU A 234 15.99 -5.86 -18.50
N GLN A 235 14.80 -5.67 -19.09
CA GLN A 235 14.57 -5.79 -20.54
C GLN A 235 14.98 -4.54 -21.34
N GLY A 236 15.57 -3.52 -20.70
CA GLY A 236 16.15 -2.35 -21.39
C GLY A 236 15.16 -1.23 -21.74
N MET A 237 13.97 -1.19 -21.13
CA MET A 237 13.01 -0.11 -21.39
C MET A 237 13.55 1.28 -20.97
N GLY A 238 14.45 1.34 -19.98
CA GLY A 238 15.01 2.57 -19.45
C GLY A 238 15.53 2.37 -18.02
N ILE A 239 15.61 3.44 -17.25
CA ILE A 239 16.03 3.40 -15.84
C ILE A 239 14.84 3.73 -14.94
N ALA A 240 14.74 3.07 -13.78
CA ALA A 240 13.63 3.30 -12.86
C ALA A 240 14.07 4.19 -11.67
N PHE A 241 13.31 5.25 -11.42
CA PHE A 241 13.43 6.05 -10.20
C PHE A 241 12.70 5.33 -9.07
N CYS A 242 13.43 4.90 -8.03
CA CYS A 242 12.89 4.02 -6.99
C CYS A 242 13.64 4.15 -5.67
N LEU A 243 13.20 3.39 -4.67
CA LEU A 243 13.90 3.19 -3.41
C LEU A 243 14.96 2.08 -3.56
N ASP A 244 16.03 2.21 -2.80
CA ASP A 244 17.12 1.24 -2.74
C ASP A 244 16.66 -0.10 -2.11
N HIS A 245 17.31 -1.19 -2.49
CA HIS A 245 17.07 -2.55 -1.97
C HIS A 245 15.66 -3.11 -2.18
N LEU A 246 14.84 -2.56 -3.07
CA LEU A 246 13.55 -3.12 -3.44
C LEU A 246 13.62 -4.11 -4.60
N ALA A 247 14.61 -3.97 -5.45
CA ALA A 247 14.93 -4.93 -6.50
C ALA A 247 16.23 -5.65 -6.16
N GLU A 248 16.34 -6.89 -6.59
CA GLU A 248 17.60 -7.64 -6.50
C GLU A 248 18.62 -7.05 -7.46
N THR A 249 19.78 -6.64 -6.92
CA THR A 249 20.89 -6.05 -7.68
C THR A 249 22.12 -6.95 -7.58
N THR A 250 22.01 -8.15 -8.16
CA THR A 250 23.07 -9.15 -8.19
C THR A 250 23.63 -9.31 -9.61
N GLU A 251 24.76 -9.99 -9.74
CA GLU A 251 25.31 -10.35 -11.06
C GLU A 251 24.32 -11.16 -11.92
N HIS A 252 23.40 -11.91 -11.29
CA HIS A 252 22.40 -12.71 -12.01
C HIS A 252 21.29 -11.87 -12.64
N THR A 253 20.90 -10.74 -12.01
CA THR A 253 19.88 -9.86 -12.56
C THR A 253 20.43 -8.85 -13.55
N GLY A 254 21.75 -8.62 -13.55
CA GLY A 254 22.38 -7.59 -14.38
C GLY A 254 21.88 -6.18 -14.05
N LEU A 255 21.33 -5.98 -12.85
CA LEU A 255 20.80 -4.71 -12.39
C LEU A 255 21.70 -4.08 -11.33
N THR A 256 21.76 -2.76 -11.33
CA THR A 256 22.47 -1.98 -10.33
C THR A 256 21.67 -0.76 -9.92
N PHE A 257 21.84 -0.33 -8.67
CA PHE A 257 21.24 0.87 -8.13
C PHE A 257 22.28 1.97 -7.93
N ARG A 258 21.91 3.22 -8.20
CA ARG A 258 22.73 4.40 -7.89
C ARG A 258 21.91 5.46 -7.20
N PRO A 259 22.34 5.95 -6.02
CA PRO A 259 21.62 6.98 -5.30
C PRO A 259 21.61 8.31 -6.07
N VAL A 260 20.58 9.11 -5.86
CA VAL A 260 20.51 10.46 -6.41
C VAL A 260 21.46 11.39 -5.62
N TYR A 261 21.98 12.41 -6.27
CA TYR A 261 22.75 13.49 -5.65
C TYR A 261 22.15 14.87 -6.00
N PRO A 262 21.94 15.76 -5.00
CA PRO A 262 22.16 15.58 -3.56
C PRO A 262 21.35 14.40 -3.01
N PRO A 263 21.81 13.77 -1.89
CA PRO A 263 21.11 12.63 -1.32
C PRO A 263 19.66 12.96 -1.00
N MET A 264 18.75 12.09 -1.42
CA MET A 264 17.33 12.13 -1.08
C MET A 264 16.97 10.89 -0.29
N VAL A 265 16.20 11.07 0.77
CA VAL A 265 15.71 9.97 1.59
C VAL A 265 14.20 10.07 1.74
N ASN A 266 13.58 8.91 1.85
CA ASN A 266 12.15 8.79 2.10
C ASN A 266 11.94 8.42 3.56
N ARG A 267 11.20 9.26 4.30
CA ARG A 267 10.89 9.04 5.70
C ARG A 267 9.52 8.42 5.83
N LEU A 268 9.41 7.51 6.78
CA LEU A 268 8.20 6.74 6.99
C LEU A 268 7.58 7.05 8.36
N ARG A 269 6.25 7.09 8.37
CA ARG A 269 5.46 7.16 9.59
C ARG A 269 4.49 6.00 9.64
N LEU A 270 4.34 5.42 10.82
CA LEU A 270 3.17 4.61 11.11
C LEU A 270 2.02 5.58 11.41
N ALA A 271 0.97 5.56 10.61
CA ALA A 271 -0.19 6.43 10.71
C ALA A 271 -1.45 5.61 11.02
N TRP A 272 -2.36 6.19 11.78
CA TRP A 272 -3.69 5.64 12.06
C TRP A 272 -4.70 6.78 12.16
N LYS A 273 -5.97 6.48 11.90
CA LYS A 273 -7.02 7.49 11.92
C LYS A 273 -7.20 8.08 13.32
N LYS A 274 -7.32 9.39 13.44
CA LYS A 274 -7.62 10.05 14.72
C LYS A 274 -8.91 9.50 15.29
N TYR A 275 -8.92 9.31 16.61
CA TYR A 275 -10.06 8.78 17.36
C TYR A 275 -10.49 7.36 16.97
N GLN A 276 -9.61 6.61 16.30
CA GLN A 276 -9.86 5.20 16.01
C GLN A 276 -9.90 4.40 17.31
N ILE A 277 -10.93 3.57 17.45
CA ILE A 277 -10.99 2.55 18.49
C ILE A 277 -10.30 1.31 17.92
N PHE A 278 -9.25 0.86 18.59
CA PHE A 278 -8.50 -0.31 18.18
C PHE A 278 -9.03 -1.59 18.83
N SER A 279 -8.90 -2.70 18.11
CA SER A 279 -8.99 -4.02 18.73
C SER A 279 -7.86 -4.21 19.76
N PRO A 280 -8.00 -5.14 20.72
CA PRO A 280 -6.94 -5.43 21.69
C PRO A 280 -5.60 -5.80 21.02
N ALA A 281 -5.63 -6.49 19.88
CA ALA A 281 -4.45 -6.85 19.10
C ALA A 281 -3.76 -5.60 18.50
N SER A 282 -4.54 -4.73 17.85
CA SER A 282 -4.03 -3.50 17.22
C SER A 282 -3.54 -2.50 18.27
N GLU A 283 -4.19 -2.40 19.44
CA GLU A 283 -3.72 -1.57 20.55
C GLU A 283 -2.39 -2.06 21.11
N LEU A 284 -2.25 -3.39 21.28
CA LEU A 284 -1.00 -4.00 21.73
C LEU A 284 0.13 -3.75 20.72
N PHE A 285 -0.13 -3.92 19.43
CA PHE A 285 0.84 -3.63 18.38
C PHE A 285 1.30 -2.17 18.42
N LEU A 286 0.37 -1.21 18.48
CA LEU A 286 0.71 0.21 18.56
C LEU A 286 1.54 0.52 19.80
N ARG A 287 1.21 -0.06 20.95
CA ARG A 287 1.97 0.10 22.18
C ARG A 287 3.40 -0.41 22.03
N ARG A 288 3.61 -1.59 21.41
CA ARG A 288 4.94 -2.15 21.14
C ARG A 288 5.74 -1.27 20.16
N MET A 289 5.10 -0.80 19.09
CA MET A 289 5.74 0.14 18.16
C MET A 289 6.18 1.44 18.87
N LYS A 290 5.34 2.01 19.72
CA LYS A 290 5.68 3.21 20.50
C LYS A 290 6.81 2.94 21.52
N GLN A 291 6.83 1.79 22.17
CA GLN A 291 7.90 1.40 23.09
C GLN A 291 9.24 1.28 22.37
N GLN A 292 9.25 0.71 21.16
CA GLN A 292 10.46 0.46 20.42
C GLN A 292 10.99 1.72 19.70
N PHE A 293 10.11 2.54 19.13
CA PHE A 293 10.51 3.65 18.25
C PHE A 293 10.13 5.05 18.76
N GLY A 294 9.35 5.16 19.84
CA GLY A 294 8.79 6.44 20.29
C GLY A 294 9.80 7.41 20.92
N SER A 295 11.02 6.97 21.23
CA SER A 295 12.05 7.77 21.92
C SER A 295 13.26 8.13 21.03
N GLU A 296 13.31 7.67 19.78
CA GLU A 296 14.46 7.89 18.92
C GLU A 296 14.40 9.25 18.22
N ALA A 297 15.52 10.00 18.28
CA ALA A 297 15.66 11.28 17.60
C ALA A 297 15.97 11.06 16.11
N LEU A 298 15.24 11.78 15.25
CA LEU A 298 15.51 11.77 13.80
C LEU A 298 16.74 12.62 13.46
N PRO A 299 17.52 12.21 12.42
CA PRO A 299 18.53 13.08 11.82
C PRO A 299 17.90 14.38 11.30
N ALA A 300 18.60 15.50 11.50
CA ALA A 300 18.06 16.82 11.18
C ALA A 300 17.94 17.07 9.66
N ASN A 301 18.76 16.38 8.84
CA ASN A 301 18.76 16.56 7.38
C ASN A 301 19.06 15.24 6.65
N ASP A 302 18.81 15.20 5.33
CA ASP A 302 18.95 14.00 4.51
C ASP A 302 20.40 13.51 4.36
N SER A 303 21.38 14.42 4.42
CA SER A 303 22.80 14.05 4.37
C SER A 303 23.24 13.35 5.66
N GLU A 304 22.77 13.80 6.81
CA GLU A 304 23.00 13.13 8.11
C GLU A 304 22.27 11.79 8.15
N ALA A 305 21.05 11.72 7.60
CA ALA A 305 20.28 10.49 7.49
C ALA A 305 21.04 9.40 6.73
N VAL A 306 21.60 9.71 5.56
CA VAL A 306 22.40 8.74 4.77
C VAL A 306 23.65 8.28 5.53
N SER A 307 24.30 9.19 6.27
CA SER A 307 25.45 8.85 7.13
C SER A 307 25.06 7.96 8.31
N PHE A 308 23.89 8.21 8.91
CA PHE A 308 23.33 7.42 10.03
C PHE A 308 23.03 5.98 9.61
N ARG A 309 22.42 5.77 8.42
CA ARG A 309 22.12 4.43 7.90
C ARG A 309 23.36 3.56 7.75
N LYS A 310 24.48 4.11 7.22
CA LYS A 310 25.73 3.38 7.12
C LYS A 310 26.21 2.83 8.45
N LYS A 311 26.11 3.63 9.53
CA LYS A 311 26.51 3.19 10.87
C LYS A 311 25.59 2.11 11.45
N THR A 312 24.30 2.16 11.14
CA THR A 312 23.29 1.21 11.70
C THR A 312 23.34 -0.14 10.98
N ILE A 313 23.61 -0.16 9.68
CA ILE A 313 23.72 -1.41 8.89
C ILE A 313 25.03 -2.12 9.19
N ASP A 314 26.14 -1.37 9.31
CA ASP A 314 27.47 -1.94 9.59
C ASP A 314 27.60 -2.52 11.01
N CYS A 315 26.68 -2.20 11.94
CA CYS A 315 26.65 -2.78 13.30
C CYS A 315 25.82 -4.07 13.41
N ASN A 316 25.10 -4.49 12.36
CA ASN A 316 24.17 -5.64 12.38
C ASN A 316 24.54 -6.73 11.36
N VAL A 317 25.80 -6.78 10.89
CA VAL A 317 26.37 -7.87 10.06
C VAL A 317 27.35 -8.71 10.87
#